data_7ff2ba81a46d282505b269085870cb22
#
_entry.id   7ff2ba81a46d282505b269085870cb22
#
_cell.length_a   1.000
_cell.length_b   1.000
_cell.length_c   1.000
_cell.angle_alpha   90.00
_cell.angle_beta   90.00
_cell.angle_gamma   90.00
#
_symmetry.space_group_name_H-M   'P 1'
#
loop_
_entity.id
_entity.type
_entity.pdbx_description
1 polymer ?
#
loop_
_entity_poly.entity_id
_entity_poly.type
_entity_poly.pdbx_seq_one_letter_code
_entity_poly.pdbx_strand_id
1 'polypeptide(L)'
;IIDEKEEKKYVNYYQSNVKKNEFLIISNEKLDPGKNELIIKNIESNGKMLTNEIKISFNVRDDQDKEPLSILDPSSKITINPDGVSGPAIPFLFSKPLLSLGDSAFFLINENDTSLIYPDLITPRQINIFPANGWKEKNSYLVKILSNQIETIDGKSFLDSLIFIEIDSGKKLGYGSLVGKLDDSISRKINPIIGLKRMEIDSIMYFEKLKSNSRFEIENILEGKYKILVISDTDNNNDFTGGSFFPLKASEWFYEYPDTFQIRANWEIDVGQIEKE
;
A
#
# COMPACT_ATOMS: atom_id res chain seq x y z
N ILE A 1 25.09 10.38 3.68
CA ILE A 1 25.16 11.73 3.04
C ILE A 1 26.54 12.30 3.32
N ILE A 2 27.08 13.04 2.38
CA ILE A 2 28.30 13.84 2.55
C ILE A 2 27.90 15.31 2.36
N ASP A 3 28.27 16.16 3.28
CA ASP A 3 28.04 17.60 3.23
C ASP A 3 29.21 18.37 2.58
N GLU A 4 29.11 19.71 2.50
CA GLU A 4 30.18 20.57 1.94
C GLU A 4 31.50 20.52 2.73
N LYS A 5 31.48 20.06 3.99
CA LYS A 5 32.67 19.88 4.84
C LYS A 5 33.27 18.48 4.72
N GLU A 6 32.74 17.65 3.79
CA GLU A 6 33.11 16.25 3.60
C GLU A 6 32.81 15.35 4.82
N GLU A 7 31.94 15.79 5.73
CA GLU A 7 31.49 14.98 6.86
C GLU A 7 30.47 13.95 6.40
N LYS A 8 30.64 12.71 6.86
CA LYS A 8 29.72 11.61 6.55
C LYS A 8 28.61 11.55 7.59
N LYS A 9 27.37 11.71 7.16
CA LYS A 9 26.17 11.53 8.00
C LYS A 9 25.44 10.26 7.61
N TYR A 10 25.05 9.48 8.59
CA TYR A 10 24.27 8.27 8.37
C TYR A 10 22.79 8.60 8.20
N VAL A 11 22.11 7.79 7.43
CA VAL A 11 20.70 7.95 7.13
C VAL A 11 19.96 6.62 7.27
N ASN A 12 18.71 6.70 7.67
CA ASN A 12 17.79 5.58 7.55
C ASN A 12 17.04 5.70 6.23
N TYR A 13 16.67 4.57 5.67
CA TYR A 13 15.82 4.53 4.48
C TYR A 13 14.65 3.60 4.70
N TYR A 14 13.53 3.94 4.08
CA TYR A 14 12.28 3.19 4.14
C TYR A 14 11.72 3.08 2.73
N GLN A 15 11.42 1.87 2.30
CA GLN A 15 10.78 1.65 1.01
C GLN A 15 9.28 1.90 1.13
N SER A 16 8.70 2.58 0.16
CA SER A 16 7.25 2.75 0.11
C SER A 16 6.57 1.41 -0.19
N ASN A 17 5.58 1.04 0.61
CA ASN A 17 4.78 -0.17 0.36
C ASN A 17 3.82 -0.01 -0.83
N VAL A 18 3.46 1.23 -1.15
CA VAL A 18 2.54 1.56 -2.26
C VAL A 18 3.29 1.66 -3.59
N LYS A 19 4.50 2.25 -3.53
CA LYS A 19 5.34 2.44 -4.71
C LYS A 19 6.71 1.84 -4.45
N LYS A 20 6.92 0.62 -4.88
CA LYS A 20 8.16 -0.17 -4.64
C LYS A 20 9.45 0.50 -5.17
N ASN A 21 9.32 1.52 -6.02
CA ASN A 21 10.43 2.30 -6.58
C ASN A 21 10.67 3.64 -5.83
N GLU A 22 9.92 3.92 -4.78
CA GLU A 22 10.12 5.11 -3.95
C GLU A 22 10.74 4.75 -2.61
N PHE A 23 11.73 5.55 -2.20
CA PHE A 23 12.39 5.44 -0.92
C PHE A 23 12.29 6.77 -0.18
N LEU A 24 11.89 6.72 1.08
CA LEU A 24 12.03 7.83 2.00
C LEU A 24 13.38 7.70 2.70
N ILE A 25 14.21 8.72 2.59
CA ILE A 25 15.53 8.78 3.23
C ILE A 25 15.49 9.86 4.30
N ILE A 26 15.85 9.49 5.52
CA ILE A 26 15.82 10.37 6.68
C ILE A 26 17.21 10.45 7.27
N SER A 27 17.75 11.66 7.36
CA SER A 27 19.00 11.89 8.08
C SER A 27 18.74 11.87 9.59
N ASN A 28 19.57 11.14 10.33
CA ASN A 28 19.51 11.10 11.79
C ASN A 28 20.05 12.40 12.43
N GLU A 29 20.72 13.20 11.63
CA GLU A 29 21.31 14.47 12.07
C GLU A 29 20.87 15.59 11.14
N LYS A 30 20.85 16.81 11.65
CA LYS A 30 20.58 17.98 10.82
C LYS A 30 21.66 18.10 9.75
N LEU A 31 21.23 18.23 8.49
CA LEU A 31 22.14 18.50 7.38
C LEU A 31 22.50 19.98 7.35
N ASP A 32 23.74 20.26 7.02
CA ASP A 32 24.17 21.65 6.81
C ASP A 32 23.52 22.24 5.55
N PRO A 33 23.12 23.54 5.59
CA PRO A 33 22.64 24.22 4.39
C PRO A 33 23.68 24.22 3.28
N GLY A 34 23.24 24.17 2.04
CA GLY A 34 24.12 24.15 0.88
C GLY A 34 24.09 22.83 0.13
N LYS A 35 25.14 22.59 -0.64
CA LYS A 35 25.23 21.39 -1.50
C LYS A 35 25.60 20.16 -0.69
N ASN A 36 24.76 19.13 -0.81
CA ASN A 36 24.98 17.83 -0.18
C ASN A 36 24.94 16.73 -1.25
N GLU A 37 25.55 15.61 -0.96
CA GLU A 37 25.59 14.45 -1.85
C GLU A 37 25.15 13.19 -1.09
N LEU A 38 24.09 12.53 -1.60
CA LEU A 38 23.68 11.20 -1.14
C LEU A 38 24.46 10.16 -1.94
N ILE A 39 25.17 9.30 -1.23
CA ILE A 39 25.92 8.20 -1.83
C ILE A 39 25.26 6.89 -1.45
N ILE A 40 24.83 6.12 -2.44
CA ILE A 40 24.23 4.81 -2.27
C ILE A 40 25.21 3.77 -2.77
N LYS A 41 25.56 2.80 -1.91
CA LYS A 41 26.52 1.72 -2.21
C LYS A 41 25.87 0.37 -1.90
N ASN A 42 26.47 -0.68 -2.47
CA ASN A 42 26.10 -2.07 -2.19
C ASN A 42 24.62 -2.38 -2.42
N ILE A 43 24.07 -1.89 -3.53
CA ILE A 43 22.70 -2.21 -3.92
C ILE A 43 22.69 -3.61 -4.54
N GLU A 44 21.88 -4.50 -3.99
CA GLU A 44 21.62 -5.81 -4.58
C GLU A 44 20.38 -5.74 -5.50
N SER A 45 20.50 -6.35 -6.66
CA SER A 45 19.37 -6.58 -7.56
C SER A 45 19.40 -8.03 -8.03
N ASN A 46 18.33 -8.78 -7.75
CA ASN A 46 18.20 -10.19 -8.11
C ASN A 46 19.41 -11.06 -7.66
N GLY A 47 19.88 -10.83 -6.43
CA GLY A 47 21.04 -11.54 -5.85
C GLY A 47 22.40 -11.18 -6.46
N LYS A 48 22.46 -10.12 -7.27
CA LYS A 48 23.73 -9.57 -7.78
C LYS A 48 24.00 -8.21 -7.15
N MET A 49 25.17 -8.08 -6.54
CA MET A 49 25.67 -6.79 -6.06
C MET A 49 25.89 -5.84 -7.23
N LEU A 50 25.32 -4.65 -7.17
CA LEU A 50 25.68 -3.55 -8.05
C LEU A 50 27.03 -3.01 -7.56
N THR A 51 28.03 -3.06 -8.42
CA THR A 51 29.40 -2.58 -8.09
C THR A 51 29.55 -1.07 -8.21
N ASN A 52 28.58 -0.40 -8.83
CA ASN A 52 28.62 1.03 -9.06
C ASN A 52 27.97 1.81 -7.91
N GLU A 53 28.64 2.85 -7.50
CA GLU A 53 28.16 3.85 -6.56
C GLU A 53 27.18 4.77 -7.28
N ILE A 54 26.02 5.04 -6.66
CA ILE A 54 25.06 6.04 -7.15
C ILE A 54 25.24 7.29 -6.31
N LYS A 55 25.44 8.43 -6.97
CA LYS A 55 25.57 9.74 -6.35
C LYS A 55 24.42 10.65 -6.77
N ILE A 56 23.77 11.25 -5.79
CA ILE A 56 22.66 12.18 -5.99
C ILE A 56 22.99 13.48 -5.28
N SER A 57 23.24 14.53 -6.04
CA SER A 57 23.48 15.86 -5.49
C SER A 57 22.17 16.59 -5.24
N PHE A 58 22.04 17.25 -4.09
CA PHE A 58 20.89 18.05 -3.73
C PHE A 58 21.31 19.25 -2.85
N ASN A 59 20.44 20.27 -2.78
CA ASN A 59 20.67 21.42 -1.93
C ASN A 59 19.77 21.40 -0.71
N VAL A 60 20.35 21.57 0.46
CA VAL A 60 19.64 21.81 1.71
C VAL A 60 19.44 23.32 1.86
N ARG A 61 18.21 23.74 2.07
CA ARG A 61 17.87 25.13 2.35
C ARG A 61 17.91 25.37 3.86
N ASP A 62 18.22 26.61 4.26
CA ASP A 62 18.24 26.99 5.69
C ASP A 62 16.85 27.43 6.19
N ASP A 63 15.85 27.45 5.30
CA ASP A 63 14.47 27.75 5.68
C ASP A 63 13.88 26.55 6.45
N GLN A 64 13.47 26.84 7.68
CA GLN A 64 12.77 25.85 8.49
C GLN A 64 11.34 25.66 7.95
N ASP A 65 10.95 24.42 7.75
CA ASP A 65 9.55 24.10 7.55
C ASP A 65 8.75 24.52 8.81
N LYS A 66 7.83 25.48 8.63
CA LYS A 66 6.99 26.03 9.70
C LYS A 66 5.64 25.36 9.82
N GLU A 67 5.31 24.51 8.85
CA GLU A 67 4.02 23.85 8.83
C GLU A 67 3.88 22.88 10.01
N PRO A 68 2.73 22.85 10.65
CA PRO A 68 2.46 21.89 11.73
C PRO A 68 2.35 20.48 11.19
N LEU A 69 2.39 19.49 12.07
CA LEU A 69 2.01 18.13 11.73
C LEU A 69 0.51 18.11 11.37
N SER A 70 0.16 17.38 10.34
CA SER A 70 -1.22 17.14 9.93
C SER A 70 -1.41 15.71 9.40
N ILE A 71 -2.64 15.24 9.42
CA ILE A 71 -3.04 14.00 8.76
C ILE A 71 -3.49 14.37 7.35
N LEU A 72 -2.81 13.78 6.36
CA LEU A 72 -3.12 14.00 4.94
C LEU A 72 -4.25 13.09 4.47
N ASP A 73 -4.29 11.86 5.00
CA ASP A 73 -5.31 10.87 4.70
C ASP A 73 -5.47 9.90 5.90
N PRO A 74 -6.68 9.65 6.37
CA PRO A 74 -7.95 10.32 6.03
C PRO A 74 -8.03 11.72 6.65
N SER A 75 -8.63 12.67 5.94
CA SER A 75 -8.67 14.08 6.40
C SER A 75 -9.74 14.35 7.46
N SER A 76 -10.86 13.61 7.49
CA SER A 76 -11.94 13.81 8.46
C SER A 76 -12.83 12.60 8.66
N LYS A 77 -13.45 12.11 7.60
CA LYS A 77 -14.41 11.00 7.64
C LYS A 77 -14.15 10.01 6.52
N ILE A 78 -14.23 8.73 6.86
CA ILE A 78 -14.13 7.64 5.89
C ILE A 78 -15.28 6.65 6.06
N THR A 79 -15.60 5.97 4.97
CA THR A 79 -16.52 4.84 4.98
C THR A 79 -15.74 3.58 4.60
N ILE A 80 -15.88 2.54 5.40
CA ILE A 80 -15.27 1.23 5.16
C ILE A 80 -16.34 0.16 5.04
N ASN A 81 -16.05 -0.88 4.30
CA ASN A 81 -16.87 -2.08 4.31
C ASN A 81 -16.06 -3.18 4.99
N PRO A 82 -16.54 -3.71 6.13
CA PRO A 82 -15.88 -4.84 6.78
C PRO A 82 -15.83 -6.02 5.82
N ASP A 83 -14.64 -6.54 5.59
CA ASP A 83 -14.42 -7.76 4.83
C ASP A 83 -14.14 -8.93 5.77
N GLY A 84 -14.48 -10.13 5.35
CA GLY A 84 -14.12 -11.34 6.07
C GLY A 84 -14.34 -11.26 7.58
N VAL A 85 -13.32 -11.67 8.33
CA VAL A 85 -13.39 -11.79 9.79
C VAL A 85 -13.10 -10.47 10.49
N SER A 86 -12.24 -9.67 9.95
CA SER A 86 -11.63 -8.53 10.66
C SER A 86 -11.85 -7.17 9.97
N GLY A 87 -12.11 -7.14 8.68
CA GLY A 87 -12.20 -5.92 7.90
C GLY A 87 -10.83 -5.29 7.57
N PRO A 88 -10.81 -4.17 6.83
CA PRO A 88 -9.59 -3.56 6.36
C PRO A 88 -8.86 -2.81 7.48
N ALA A 89 -7.52 -2.83 7.43
CA ALA A 89 -6.70 -1.88 8.15
C ALA A 89 -6.86 -0.49 7.51
N ILE A 90 -6.95 0.55 8.32
CA ILE A 90 -7.11 1.92 7.84
C ILE A 90 -5.76 2.62 7.88
N PRO A 91 -5.23 3.04 6.72
CA PRO A 91 -3.99 3.80 6.66
C PRO A 91 -4.21 5.24 7.13
N PHE A 92 -3.30 5.75 7.92
CA PHE A 92 -3.18 7.16 8.28
C PHE A 92 -1.85 7.67 7.72
N LEU A 93 -1.92 8.62 6.82
CA LEU A 93 -0.76 9.26 6.22
C LEU A 93 -0.53 10.63 6.85
N PHE A 94 0.65 10.84 7.40
CA PHE A 94 1.06 12.09 8.03
C PHE A 94 1.85 13.00 7.08
N SER A 95 1.74 14.31 7.29
CA SER A 95 2.50 15.30 6.52
C SER A 95 4.01 15.24 6.80
N LYS A 96 4.40 14.75 7.98
CA LYS A 96 5.78 14.68 8.45
C LYS A 96 6.14 13.29 8.96
N PRO A 97 7.44 12.92 8.89
CA PRO A 97 7.91 11.66 9.48
C PRO A 97 7.76 11.67 11.01
N LEU A 98 7.20 10.61 11.54
CA LEU A 98 7.07 10.37 12.97
C LEU A 98 8.40 9.82 13.52
N LEU A 99 8.80 10.31 14.69
CA LEU A 99 9.91 9.80 15.47
C LEU A 99 9.44 8.72 16.44
N SER A 100 8.35 9.00 17.15
CA SER A 100 7.77 8.08 18.12
C SER A 100 6.24 8.23 18.22
N LEU A 101 5.61 7.16 18.68
CA LEU A 101 4.20 7.08 19.04
C LEU A 101 4.10 6.55 20.45
N GLY A 102 3.46 7.30 21.32
CA GLY A 102 3.17 6.83 22.69
C GLY A 102 2.08 5.76 22.69
N ASP A 103 2.11 4.87 23.67
CA ASP A 103 1.15 3.76 23.81
C ASP A 103 -0.31 4.19 23.89
N SER A 104 -0.56 5.42 24.33
CA SER A 104 -1.90 6.01 24.43
C SER A 104 -2.18 7.08 23.37
N ALA A 105 -1.53 7.02 22.22
CA ALA A 105 -1.73 8.01 21.17
C ALA A 105 -3.10 7.87 20.47
N PHE A 106 -3.65 6.67 20.36
CA PHE A 106 -4.86 6.39 19.60
C PHE A 106 -5.92 5.66 20.42
N PHE A 107 -7.14 6.14 20.35
CA PHE A 107 -8.32 5.51 20.95
C PHE A 107 -9.40 5.32 19.90
N LEU A 108 -10.09 4.20 19.97
CA LEU A 108 -11.32 3.94 19.23
C LEU A 108 -12.51 4.07 20.15
N ILE A 109 -13.42 4.94 19.78
CA ILE A 109 -14.68 5.17 20.49
C ILE A 109 -15.80 4.63 19.61
N ASN A 110 -16.64 3.76 20.19
CA ASN A 110 -17.83 3.24 19.56
C ASN A 110 -18.96 3.30 20.59
N GLU A 111 -19.98 4.10 20.32
CA GLU A 111 -21.09 4.34 21.27
C GLU A 111 -20.61 4.70 22.68
N ASN A 112 -20.69 3.76 23.62
CA ASN A 112 -20.28 3.93 25.01
C ASN A 112 -18.97 3.23 25.37
N ASP A 113 -18.31 2.62 24.38
CA ASP A 113 -17.04 1.90 24.61
C ASP A 113 -15.86 2.68 24.04
N THR A 114 -14.78 2.69 24.82
CA THR A 114 -13.51 3.31 24.41
C THR A 114 -12.38 2.33 24.62
N SER A 115 -11.69 1.99 23.56
CA SER A 115 -10.55 1.07 23.58
C SER A 115 -9.30 1.73 23.01
N LEU A 116 -8.13 1.30 23.51
CA LEU A 116 -6.85 1.67 22.94
C LEU A 116 -6.66 0.97 21.59
N ILE A 117 -6.05 1.67 20.65
CA ILE A 117 -5.55 1.10 19.40
C ILE A 117 -4.03 1.18 19.41
N TYR A 118 -3.41 0.06 19.08
CA TYR A 118 -1.97 -0.01 18.83
C TYR A 118 -1.74 0.01 17.32
N PRO A 119 -1.32 1.16 16.75
CA PRO A 119 -1.13 1.26 15.32
C PRO A 119 0.12 0.50 14.87
N ASP A 120 0.04 -0.10 13.68
CA ASP A 120 1.19 -0.67 12.99
C ASP A 120 1.93 0.43 12.23
N LEU A 121 3.19 0.68 12.55
CA LEU A 121 4.04 1.62 11.81
C LEU A 121 4.50 0.97 10.50
N ILE A 122 3.97 1.44 9.39
CA ILE A 122 4.29 0.91 8.05
C ILE A 122 5.47 1.65 7.43
N THR A 123 5.46 2.98 7.54
CA THR A 123 6.57 3.86 7.18
C THR A 123 6.63 4.99 8.20
N PRO A 124 7.71 5.77 8.29
CA PRO A 124 7.76 6.90 9.19
C PRO A 124 6.63 7.94 9.01
N ARG A 125 5.93 7.89 7.88
CA ARG A 125 4.81 8.78 7.58
C ARG A 125 3.46 8.06 7.53
N GLN A 126 3.44 6.76 7.71
CA GLN A 126 2.21 5.98 7.57
C GLN A 126 2.08 4.95 8.67
N ILE A 127 0.95 4.99 9.34
CA ILE A 127 0.52 3.94 10.26
C ILE A 127 -0.74 3.28 9.72
N ASN A 128 -0.98 2.05 10.12
CA ASN A 128 -2.25 1.39 9.93
C ASN A 128 -2.93 1.20 11.28
N ILE A 129 -4.22 1.49 11.34
CA ILE A 129 -5.04 1.20 12.53
C ILE A 129 -6.02 0.07 12.25
N PHE A 130 -6.25 -0.71 13.28
CA PHE A 130 -7.13 -1.85 13.21
C PHE A 130 -7.67 -2.16 14.61
N PRO A 131 -9.01 -2.28 14.82
CA PRO A 131 -9.56 -2.62 16.13
C PRO A 131 -9.31 -4.11 16.45
N ALA A 132 -8.90 -4.38 17.69
CA ALA A 132 -8.58 -5.75 18.13
C ALA A 132 -9.70 -6.78 17.87
N ASN A 133 -10.96 -6.33 17.93
CA ASN A 133 -12.14 -7.18 17.70
C ASN A 133 -12.73 -7.06 16.29
N GLY A 134 -11.98 -6.44 15.34
CA GLY A 134 -12.47 -6.15 14.00
C GLY A 134 -13.54 -5.05 13.95
N TRP A 135 -13.90 -4.66 12.74
CA TRP A 135 -14.96 -3.69 12.49
C TRP A 135 -16.33 -4.41 12.52
N LYS A 136 -17.25 -3.90 13.32
CA LYS A 136 -18.65 -4.37 13.29
C LYS A 136 -19.36 -3.69 12.14
N GLU A 137 -20.22 -4.41 11.41
CA GLU A 137 -21.00 -3.83 10.32
C GLU A 137 -22.02 -2.80 10.82
N LYS A 138 -22.31 -1.80 10.02
CA LYS A 138 -23.30 -0.74 10.26
C LYS A 138 -23.09 0.00 11.58
N ASN A 139 -21.83 0.20 11.94
CA ASN A 139 -21.44 0.94 13.13
C ASN A 139 -20.67 2.21 12.75
N SER A 140 -20.74 3.21 13.61
CA SER A 140 -19.92 4.40 13.53
C SER A 140 -18.89 4.39 14.65
N TYR A 141 -17.68 4.75 14.29
CA TYR A 141 -16.54 4.84 15.18
C TYR A 141 -15.93 6.23 15.12
N LEU A 142 -15.30 6.61 16.20
CA LEU A 142 -14.51 7.84 16.28
C LEU A 142 -13.08 7.48 16.71
N VAL A 143 -12.12 7.74 15.86
CA VAL A 143 -10.70 7.64 16.23
C VAL A 143 -10.31 8.95 16.89
N LYS A 144 -9.96 8.88 18.17
CA LYS A 144 -9.42 9.99 18.96
C LYS A 144 -7.91 9.88 19.01
N ILE A 145 -7.21 10.94 18.65
CA ILE A 145 -5.75 11.01 18.61
C ILE A 145 -5.28 12.07 19.59
N LEU A 146 -4.35 11.69 20.47
CA LEU A 146 -3.70 12.61 21.42
C LEU A 146 -2.41 13.14 20.80
N SER A 147 -2.38 14.41 20.44
CA SER A 147 -1.24 15.01 19.74
C SER A 147 0.04 15.02 20.57
N ASN A 148 -0.07 15.13 21.89
CA ASN A 148 1.07 15.11 22.81
C ASN A 148 1.73 13.74 22.98
N GLN A 149 1.16 12.69 22.36
CA GLN A 149 1.70 11.33 22.32
C GLN A 149 2.39 11.03 20.97
N ILE A 150 2.49 12.02 20.10
CA ILE A 150 3.09 11.88 18.77
C ILE A 150 4.25 12.84 18.61
N GLU A 151 5.43 12.30 18.39
CA GLU A 151 6.63 13.07 18.13
C GLU A 151 7.05 12.94 16.67
N THR A 152 7.44 14.06 16.07
CA THR A 152 7.99 14.09 14.71
C THR A 152 9.50 14.29 14.75
N ILE A 153 10.19 13.88 13.68
CA ILE A 153 11.65 14.03 13.58
C ILE A 153 12.09 15.49 13.65
N ASP A 154 11.26 16.43 13.14
CA ASP A 154 11.54 17.86 13.15
C ASP A 154 10.98 18.60 14.39
N GLY A 155 10.44 17.86 15.35
CA GLY A 155 9.86 18.40 16.59
C GLY A 155 8.57 19.20 16.39
N LYS A 156 7.89 19.06 15.24
CA LYS A 156 6.60 19.71 14.98
C LYS A 156 5.46 18.86 15.52
N SER A 157 4.46 19.57 16.04
CA SER A 157 3.24 18.96 16.59
C SER A 157 2.02 19.38 15.78
N PHE A 158 0.90 18.72 16.02
CA PHE A 158 -0.39 19.21 15.56
C PHE A 158 -0.73 20.56 16.22
N LEU A 159 -1.55 21.36 15.56
CA LEU A 159 -2.10 22.58 16.16
C LEU A 159 -3.06 22.27 17.30
N ASP A 160 -3.90 21.26 17.11
CA ASP A 160 -4.87 20.82 18.09
C ASP A 160 -4.30 19.75 19.01
N SER A 161 -4.66 19.78 20.28
CA SER A 161 -4.27 18.76 21.26
C SER A 161 -5.01 17.43 21.07
N LEU A 162 -6.20 17.49 20.47
CA LEU A 162 -7.08 16.36 20.19
C LEU A 162 -7.52 16.40 18.74
N ILE A 163 -7.42 15.27 18.05
CA ILE A 163 -7.88 15.12 16.67
C ILE A 163 -8.88 13.97 16.64
N PHE A 164 -9.91 14.15 15.83
CA PHE A 164 -10.97 13.17 15.67
C PHE A 164 -11.17 12.84 14.19
N ILE A 165 -11.22 11.54 13.88
CA ILE A 165 -11.53 11.01 12.55
C ILE A 165 -12.73 10.09 12.68
N GLU A 166 -13.77 10.36 11.91
CA GLU A 166 -14.97 9.52 11.87
C GLU A 166 -14.80 8.35 10.91
N ILE A 167 -15.23 7.17 11.33
CA ILE A 167 -15.23 5.96 10.52
C ILE A 167 -16.63 5.35 10.55
N ASP A 168 -17.29 5.34 9.40
CA ASP A 168 -18.55 4.62 9.24
C ASP A 168 -18.27 3.25 8.64
N SER A 169 -18.69 2.21 9.33
CA SER A 169 -18.62 0.84 8.85
C SER A 169 -19.94 0.46 8.17
N GLY A 170 -19.84 0.13 6.89
CA GLY A 170 -20.96 -0.32 6.08
C GLY A 170 -21.35 -1.78 6.35
N LYS A 171 -21.95 -2.42 5.35
CA LYS A 171 -22.28 -3.84 5.39
C LYS A 171 -21.01 -4.68 5.33
N LYS A 172 -20.95 -5.77 6.09
CA LYS A 172 -19.90 -6.78 5.94
C LYS A 172 -19.98 -7.39 4.54
N LEU A 173 -18.84 -7.41 3.85
CA LEU A 173 -18.73 -8.01 2.54
C LEU A 173 -18.60 -9.54 2.66
N GLY A 174 -19.25 -10.24 1.75
CA GLY A 174 -19.15 -11.69 1.65
C GLY A 174 -18.22 -12.11 0.51
N TYR A 175 -18.11 -13.42 0.29
CA TYR A 175 -17.25 -14.01 -0.73
C TYR A 175 -18.08 -14.75 -1.77
N GLY A 176 -17.63 -14.66 -3.03
CA GLY A 176 -18.11 -15.44 -4.14
C GLY A 176 -16.97 -16.17 -4.85
N SER A 177 -17.26 -16.72 -6.02
CA SER A 177 -16.27 -17.37 -6.88
C SER A 177 -16.46 -16.96 -8.33
N LEU A 178 -15.41 -17.20 -9.12
CA LEU A 178 -15.38 -16.90 -10.54
C LEU A 178 -14.74 -18.08 -11.28
N VAL A 179 -15.43 -18.54 -12.32
CA VAL A 179 -14.94 -19.60 -13.20
C VAL A 179 -14.94 -19.13 -14.65
N GLY A 180 -14.07 -19.73 -15.46
CA GLY A 180 -14.01 -19.41 -16.87
C GLY A 180 -12.96 -20.24 -17.60
N LYS A 181 -12.80 -19.94 -18.89
CA LYS A 181 -11.82 -20.58 -19.77
C LYS A 181 -11.13 -19.55 -20.64
N LEU A 182 -9.84 -19.69 -20.87
CA LEU A 182 -9.13 -18.90 -21.87
C LEU A 182 -9.21 -19.54 -23.25
N ASP A 183 -9.34 -18.72 -24.27
CA ASP A 183 -9.15 -19.13 -25.64
C ASP A 183 -7.71 -19.64 -25.90
N ASP A 184 -7.55 -20.52 -26.87
CA ASP A 184 -6.25 -21.13 -27.19
C ASP A 184 -5.19 -20.09 -27.59
N SER A 185 -5.56 -18.97 -28.19
CA SER A 185 -4.63 -17.93 -28.61
C SER A 185 -3.98 -17.22 -27.41
N ILE A 186 -4.69 -17.15 -26.29
CA ILE A 186 -4.23 -16.53 -25.06
C ILE A 186 -3.56 -17.58 -24.14
N SER A 187 -4.15 -18.76 -24.05
CA SER A 187 -3.67 -19.83 -23.16
C SER A 187 -2.29 -20.39 -23.51
N ARG A 188 -1.84 -20.18 -24.79
CA ARG A 188 -0.49 -20.54 -25.23
C ARG A 188 0.64 -19.64 -24.78
N LYS A 189 0.35 -18.60 -23.99
CA LYS A 189 1.39 -17.76 -23.38
C LYS A 189 2.20 -18.55 -22.35
N ILE A 190 3.41 -18.10 -22.09
CA ILE A 190 4.30 -18.73 -21.10
C ILE A 190 3.67 -18.55 -19.73
N ASN A 191 3.41 -19.67 -19.02
CA ASN A 191 2.84 -19.68 -17.66
C ASN A 191 1.71 -18.67 -17.47
N PRO A 192 0.59 -18.79 -18.20
CA PRO A 192 -0.49 -17.83 -18.04
C PRO A 192 -1.15 -17.95 -16.67
N ILE A 193 -1.31 -16.81 -16.01
CA ILE A 193 -2.07 -16.68 -14.77
C ILE A 193 -3.21 -15.70 -14.97
N ILE A 194 -4.27 -15.86 -14.18
CA ILE A 194 -5.40 -14.94 -14.12
C ILE A 194 -5.23 -14.02 -12.94
N GLY A 195 -5.25 -12.72 -13.19
CA GLY A 195 -5.34 -11.69 -12.16
C GLY A 195 -6.75 -11.11 -12.07
N LEU A 196 -7.25 -10.86 -10.87
CA LEU A 196 -8.47 -10.09 -10.67
C LEU A 196 -8.14 -8.72 -10.08
N LYS A 197 -8.39 -7.69 -10.88
CA LYS A 197 -8.20 -6.30 -10.50
C LYS A 197 -9.49 -5.74 -9.91
N ARG A 198 -9.46 -5.35 -8.65
CA ARG A 198 -10.60 -4.71 -8.00
C ARG A 198 -10.70 -3.24 -8.42
N MET A 199 -11.87 -2.86 -8.93
CA MET A 199 -12.08 -1.55 -9.55
C MET A 199 -12.07 -0.40 -8.54
N GLU A 200 -12.54 -0.63 -7.31
CA GLU A 200 -12.63 0.40 -6.28
C GLU A 200 -11.25 0.87 -5.76
N ILE A 201 -10.25 0.00 -5.83
CA ILE A 201 -8.89 0.30 -5.33
C ILE A 201 -7.83 0.27 -6.44
N ASP A 202 -8.24 0.01 -7.68
CA ASP A 202 -7.36 -0.08 -8.86
C ASP A 202 -6.13 -1.01 -8.66
N SER A 203 -6.33 -2.12 -7.96
CA SER A 203 -5.28 -3.08 -7.61
C SER A 203 -5.68 -4.52 -7.95
N ILE A 204 -4.70 -5.32 -8.38
CA ILE A 204 -4.88 -6.77 -8.55
C ILE A 204 -4.83 -7.40 -7.16
N MET A 205 -5.90 -8.13 -6.82
CA MET A 205 -6.04 -8.73 -5.48
C MET A 205 -5.92 -10.24 -5.47
N TYR A 206 -6.16 -10.89 -6.61
CA TYR A 206 -6.18 -12.34 -6.71
C TYR A 206 -5.40 -12.77 -7.92
N PHE A 207 -4.64 -13.86 -7.77
CA PHE A 207 -3.92 -14.50 -8.85
C PHE A 207 -4.21 -15.99 -8.82
N GLU A 208 -4.49 -16.60 -9.98
CA GLU A 208 -4.76 -18.02 -10.10
C GLU A 208 -4.11 -18.58 -11.35
N LYS A 209 -3.56 -19.79 -11.24
CA LYS A 209 -2.99 -20.51 -12.37
C LYS A 209 -4.06 -21.21 -13.18
N LEU A 210 -3.82 -21.32 -14.48
CA LEU A 210 -4.69 -22.11 -15.33
C LEU A 210 -4.57 -23.61 -15.01
N LYS A 211 -5.71 -24.29 -15.01
CA LYS A 211 -5.78 -25.74 -15.03
C LYS A 211 -5.39 -26.26 -16.43
N SER A 212 -5.07 -27.55 -16.54
CA SER A 212 -4.55 -28.19 -17.77
C SER A 212 -5.44 -28.03 -19.03
N ASN A 213 -6.70 -27.69 -18.85
CA ASN A 213 -7.68 -27.48 -19.92
C ASN A 213 -7.97 -26.01 -20.22
N SER A 214 -7.04 -25.11 -19.90
CA SER A 214 -7.19 -23.65 -20.01
C SER A 214 -8.32 -23.06 -19.17
N ARG A 215 -8.84 -23.81 -18.20
CA ARG A 215 -9.84 -23.34 -17.24
C ARG A 215 -9.18 -22.72 -16.03
N PHE A 216 -9.89 -21.77 -15.45
CA PHE A 216 -9.54 -21.19 -14.14
C PHE A 216 -10.76 -21.18 -13.24
N GLU A 217 -10.50 -21.21 -11.94
CA GLU A 217 -11.50 -21.15 -10.89
C GLU A 217 -10.87 -20.43 -9.70
N ILE A 218 -11.44 -19.30 -9.35
CA ILE A 218 -10.97 -18.46 -8.25
C ILE A 218 -12.05 -18.43 -7.21
N GLU A 219 -11.72 -18.95 -6.04
CA GLU A 219 -12.61 -19.01 -4.88
C GLU A 219 -12.31 -17.89 -3.90
N ASN A 220 -13.25 -17.66 -2.98
CA ASN A 220 -13.08 -16.71 -1.88
C ASN A 220 -12.77 -15.28 -2.36
N ILE A 221 -13.39 -14.86 -3.45
CA ILE A 221 -13.29 -13.50 -3.98
C ILE A 221 -14.27 -12.62 -3.19
N LEU A 222 -13.75 -11.58 -2.57
CA LEU A 222 -14.58 -10.60 -1.86
C LEU A 222 -15.59 -9.96 -2.81
N GLU A 223 -16.84 -9.78 -2.37
CA GLU A 223 -17.85 -9.13 -3.23
C GLU A 223 -17.38 -7.72 -3.65
N GLY A 224 -17.62 -7.40 -4.92
CA GLY A 224 -17.12 -6.17 -5.53
C GLY A 224 -17.11 -6.24 -7.04
N LYS A 225 -16.65 -5.17 -7.67
CA LYS A 225 -16.52 -5.08 -9.12
C LYS A 225 -15.07 -5.33 -9.54
N TYR A 226 -14.90 -6.26 -10.47
CA TYR A 226 -13.58 -6.72 -10.90
C TYR A 226 -13.42 -6.69 -12.40
N LYS A 227 -12.18 -6.53 -12.84
CA LYS A 227 -11.70 -6.85 -14.18
C LYS A 227 -10.77 -8.04 -14.15
N ILE A 228 -10.77 -8.80 -15.25
CA ILE A 228 -9.86 -9.92 -15.44
C ILE A 228 -8.63 -9.45 -16.22
N LEU A 229 -7.47 -9.81 -15.72
CA LEU A 229 -6.20 -9.68 -16.42
C LEU A 229 -5.65 -11.08 -16.70
N VAL A 230 -5.18 -11.29 -17.90
CA VAL A 230 -4.37 -12.47 -18.23
C VAL A 230 -2.93 -12.04 -18.32
N ILE A 231 -2.07 -12.65 -17.53
CA ILE A 231 -0.66 -12.27 -17.38
C ILE A 231 0.20 -13.46 -17.80
N SER A 232 1.29 -13.20 -18.51
CA SER A 232 2.30 -14.21 -18.82
C SER A 232 3.39 -14.13 -17.75
N ASP A 233 3.26 -14.95 -16.69
CA ASP A 233 4.20 -15.01 -15.56
C ASP A 233 5.51 -15.66 -16.01
N THR A 234 6.42 -14.84 -16.52
CA THR A 234 7.69 -15.28 -17.11
C THR A 234 8.77 -15.56 -16.08
N ASP A 235 8.66 -14.98 -14.90
CA ASP A 235 9.61 -15.17 -13.81
C ASP A 235 9.10 -16.15 -12.72
N ASN A 236 7.88 -16.68 -12.88
CA ASN A 236 7.24 -17.66 -12.00
C ASN A 236 7.04 -17.16 -10.55
N ASN A 237 6.83 -15.86 -10.39
CA ASN A 237 6.60 -15.29 -9.05
C ASN A 237 5.12 -15.30 -8.64
N ASN A 238 4.21 -15.71 -9.53
CA ASN A 238 2.75 -15.73 -9.39
C ASN A 238 2.14 -14.34 -9.12
N ASP A 239 2.77 -13.31 -9.65
CA ASP A 239 2.35 -11.92 -9.55
C ASP A 239 2.64 -11.23 -10.89
N PHE A 240 2.19 -10.00 -11.06
CA PHE A 240 2.52 -9.19 -12.22
C PHE A 240 3.84 -8.44 -12.00
N THR A 241 4.85 -8.76 -12.81
CA THR A 241 6.11 -8.03 -12.80
C THR A 241 6.08 -6.89 -13.80
N GLY A 242 6.02 -5.66 -13.28
CA GLY A 242 6.17 -4.43 -14.07
C GLY A 242 7.57 -4.29 -14.65
N GLY A 243 7.69 -3.56 -15.75
CA GLY A 243 8.99 -3.22 -16.33
C GLY A 243 9.80 -2.25 -15.45
N SER A 244 11.09 -2.16 -15.71
CA SER A 244 11.96 -1.15 -15.07
C SER A 244 12.77 -0.40 -16.13
N PHE A 245 13.06 0.89 -15.84
CA PHE A 245 13.87 1.69 -16.73
C PHE A 245 15.39 1.46 -16.52
N PHE A 246 15.77 1.00 -15.33
CA PHE A 246 17.17 0.80 -15.03
C PHE A 246 17.40 -0.41 -14.08
N PRO A 247 18.06 -1.51 -14.56
CA PRO A 247 18.29 -1.80 -15.97
C PRO A 247 16.98 -1.89 -16.75
N LEU A 248 17.01 -1.58 -18.03
CA LEU A 248 15.82 -1.66 -18.86
C LEU A 248 15.30 -3.09 -18.89
N LYS A 249 14.11 -3.30 -18.36
CA LYS A 249 13.38 -4.57 -18.43
C LYS A 249 11.98 -4.28 -18.93
N ALA A 250 11.54 -5.06 -19.92
CA ALA A 250 10.13 -5.02 -20.32
C ALA A 250 9.26 -5.58 -19.18
N SER A 251 8.05 -5.06 -19.06
CA SER A 251 7.03 -5.68 -18.22
C SER A 251 6.66 -7.05 -18.78
N GLU A 252 6.10 -7.88 -17.96
CA GLU A 252 5.40 -9.06 -18.42
C GLU A 252 4.27 -8.69 -19.39
N TRP A 253 3.97 -9.61 -20.30
CA TRP A 253 2.85 -9.42 -21.20
C TRP A 253 1.55 -9.58 -20.40
N PHE A 254 0.58 -8.69 -20.63
CA PHE A 254 -0.75 -8.81 -20.06
C PHE A 254 -1.83 -8.43 -21.08
N TYR A 255 -3.02 -8.94 -20.83
CA TYR A 255 -4.24 -8.60 -21.53
C TYR A 255 -5.33 -8.31 -20.50
N GLU A 256 -5.86 -7.11 -20.52
CA GLU A 256 -6.99 -6.70 -19.68
C GLU A 256 -8.28 -6.96 -20.46
N TYR A 257 -9.12 -7.84 -19.93
CA TYR A 257 -10.42 -8.13 -20.53
C TYR A 257 -11.32 -6.90 -20.43
N PRO A 258 -12.01 -6.47 -21.51
CA PRO A 258 -12.72 -5.21 -21.54
C PRO A 258 -13.90 -5.14 -20.54
N ASP A 259 -14.58 -6.27 -20.33
CA ASP A 259 -15.74 -6.31 -19.45
C ASP A 259 -15.37 -6.31 -17.97
N THR A 260 -16.34 -5.87 -17.15
CA THR A 260 -16.24 -5.91 -15.69
C THR A 260 -17.28 -6.87 -15.14
N PHE A 261 -16.91 -7.57 -14.07
CA PHE A 261 -17.76 -8.58 -13.43
C PHE A 261 -18.12 -8.14 -12.02
N GLN A 262 -19.37 -8.36 -11.63
CA GLN A 262 -19.85 -8.08 -10.27
C GLN A 262 -19.86 -9.38 -9.47
N ILE A 263 -18.85 -9.58 -8.62
CA ILE A 263 -18.84 -10.70 -7.67
C ILE A 263 -19.87 -10.43 -6.55
N ARG A 264 -20.68 -11.43 -6.25
CA ARG A 264 -21.69 -11.39 -5.19
C ARG A 264 -21.43 -12.50 -4.19
N ALA A 265 -21.75 -12.23 -2.93
CA ALA A 265 -21.60 -13.20 -1.84
C ALA A 265 -22.37 -14.49 -2.12
N ASN A 266 -21.72 -15.63 -1.93
CA ASN A 266 -22.25 -16.99 -2.13
C ASN A 266 -22.71 -17.31 -3.57
N TRP A 267 -22.20 -16.58 -4.56
CA TRP A 267 -22.49 -16.84 -5.98
C TRP A 267 -21.23 -17.21 -6.72
N GLU A 268 -21.35 -18.17 -7.63
CA GLU A 268 -20.37 -18.46 -8.65
C GLU A 268 -20.74 -17.71 -9.93
N ILE A 269 -19.77 -17.01 -10.51
CA ILE A 269 -19.91 -16.28 -11.77
C ILE A 269 -19.14 -17.06 -12.83
N ASP A 270 -19.82 -17.54 -13.86
CA ASP A 270 -19.21 -18.10 -15.03
C ASP A 270 -19.06 -17.00 -16.09
N VAL A 271 -17.81 -16.65 -16.41
CA VAL A 271 -17.49 -15.63 -17.43
C VAL A 271 -17.37 -16.23 -18.83
N GLY A 272 -17.58 -17.54 -18.96
CA GLY A 272 -17.49 -18.23 -20.24
C GLY A 272 -16.06 -18.30 -20.77
N GLN A 273 -15.92 -18.13 -22.09
CA GLN A 273 -14.63 -18.12 -22.77
C GLN A 273 -14.14 -16.69 -22.96
N ILE A 274 -12.93 -16.42 -22.46
CA ILE A 274 -12.24 -15.15 -22.65
C ILE A 274 -11.44 -15.22 -23.94
N GLU A 275 -11.81 -14.39 -24.89
CA GLU A 275 -11.17 -14.24 -26.20
C GLU A 275 -10.48 -12.88 -26.29
N LYS A 276 -9.38 -12.83 -27.05
CA LYS A 276 -8.75 -11.57 -27.38
C LYS A 276 -9.36 -11.05 -28.66
N GLU A 277 -10.05 -9.93 -28.60
CA GLU A 277 -10.50 -9.18 -29.77
C GLU A 277 -9.33 -8.68 -30.65
#